data_24d36c50eca99ae9267c8fc7358d94a4
#
_entry.id   24d36c50eca99ae9267c8fc7358d94a4
#
_cell.length_a   1.000
_cell.length_b   1.000
_cell.length_c   1.000
_cell.angle_alpha   90.00
_cell.angle_beta   90.00
_cell.angle_gamma   90.00
#
_symmetry.space_group_name_H-M   'P 1'
#
loop_
_entity.id
_entity.type
_entity.pdbx_description
1 polymer ?
#
loop_
_entity_poly.entity_id
_entity_poly.type
_entity_poly.pdbx_seq_one_letter_code
_entity_poly.pdbx_strand_id
1 'polypeptide(L)'
;MLIKRIIPCLDVKDGRVVKGVNFVNLRDAGDPVEIAAAYEKEGADELTFLDITASHEKRDIILDVVARTAEKVFMPLTVGGGVRTLDDIRNLLKAGADKVAINSAAVKDPTFVQKAAKRFGSQCIVVAIDAKQTKSVTDPPSIPGWADKHPHLLLDKKSAVLSWEVYIHGGRTATAINVVKWAQQMQAYGAGEILLTSMDRDGTKSGYDLNLNRSVSESVTIPIIASGGAGTLDHLYEGIIDGKADAVLAASIFHFKEFTIYDTKRYLKEKGICIRLT
;
A
#
# COMPACT_ATOMS: atom_id res chain seq x y z
N MET A 1 -5.08 -23.08 4.74
CA MET A 1 -4.20 -21.91 4.97
C MET A 1 -4.20 -21.09 3.69
N LEU A 2 -4.42 -19.78 3.76
CA LEU A 2 -4.41 -18.93 2.57
C LEU A 2 -2.98 -18.78 2.03
N ILE A 3 -2.85 -18.76 0.71
CA ILE A 3 -1.56 -18.55 0.04
C ILE A 3 -1.13 -17.10 0.30
N LYS A 4 0.12 -16.93 0.74
CA LYS A 4 0.73 -15.61 0.92
C LYS A 4 1.25 -15.07 -0.40
N ARG A 5 1.24 -13.74 -0.58
CA ARG A 5 1.55 -13.08 -1.86
C ARG A 5 2.81 -12.23 -1.74
N ILE A 6 3.63 -12.25 -2.77
CA ILE A 6 4.79 -11.37 -2.93
C ILE A 6 4.45 -10.33 -3.98
N ILE A 7 4.48 -9.06 -3.58
CA ILE A 7 4.02 -7.92 -4.38
C ILE A 7 5.18 -6.95 -4.59
N PRO A 8 5.79 -6.91 -5.77
CA PRO A 8 6.69 -5.81 -6.12
C PRO A 8 5.92 -4.49 -6.26
N CYS A 9 6.58 -3.39 -5.88
CA CYS A 9 6.03 -2.04 -5.99
C CYS A 9 6.92 -1.16 -6.86
N LEU A 10 6.30 -0.42 -7.77
CA LEU A 10 6.95 0.55 -8.63
C LEU A 10 6.39 1.95 -8.37
N ASP A 11 7.26 2.86 -7.92
CA ASP A 11 6.96 4.27 -7.88
C ASP A 11 7.06 4.84 -9.29
N VAL A 12 5.96 5.38 -9.81
CA VAL A 12 5.89 5.93 -11.16
C VAL A 12 5.83 7.45 -11.09
N LYS A 13 6.70 8.11 -11.83
CA LYS A 13 6.73 9.56 -12.02
C LYS A 13 6.88 9.90 -13.49
N ASP A 14 5.94 10.73 -14.00
CA ASP A 14 5.97 11.15 -15.42
C ASP A 14 6.08 9.95 -16.39
N GLY A 15 5.40 8.84 -16.08
CA GLY A 15 5.38 7.62 -16.90
C GLY A 15 6.66 6.75 -16.80
N ARG A 16 7.57 7.07 -15.92
CA ARG A 16 8.82 6.32 -15.68
C ARG A 16 8.86 5.77 -14.27
N VAL A 17 9.46 4.61 -14.10
CA VAL A 17 9.78 4.11 -12.76
C VAL A 17 10.90 4.95 -12.17
N VAL A 18 10.72 5.39 -10.93
CA VAL A 18 11.72 6.16 -10.22
C VAL A 18 12.06 5.52 -8.87
N LYS A 19 13.27 5.76 -8.42
CA LYS A 19 13.75 5.33 -7.11
C LYS A 19 14.50 6.45 -6.41
N GLY A 20 14.22 6.59 -5.12
CA GLY A 20 14.90 7.52 -4.21
C GLY A 20 14.71 7.07 -2.77
N VAL A 21 15.50 7.64 -1.87
CA VAL A 21 15.30 7.46 -0.42
C VAL A 21 14.37 8.56 0.06
N ASN A 22 13.28 8.21 0.74
CA ASN A 22 12.27 9.17 1.23
C ASN A 22 11.74 10.12 0.13
N PHE A 23 11.56 9.62 -1.11
CA PHE A 23 11.12 10.41 -2.28
C PHE A 23 12.04 11.60 -2.65
N VAL A 24 13.30 11.58 -2.19
CA VAL A 24 14.32 12.60 -2.51
C VAL A 24 15.38 12.00 -3.43
N ASN A 25 15.97 12.85 -4.31
CA ASN A 25 16.97 12.44 -5.30
C ASN A 25 16.53 11.28 -6.19
N LEU A 26 15.30 11.38 -6.72
CA LEU A 26 14.72 10.37 -7.60
C LEU A 26 15.58 10.16 -8.84
N ARG A 27 15.92 8.88 -9.10
CA ARG A 27 16.62 8.44 -10.31
C ARG A 27 15.67 7.66 -11.17
N ASP A 28 15.73 7.86 -12.48
CA ASP A 28 15.01 7.03 -13.47
C ASP A 28 15.52 5.59 -13.35
N ALA A 29 14.59 4.68 -13.27
CA ALA A 29 14.86 3.27 -13.05
C ALA A 29 14.32 2.37 -14.17
N GLY A 30 13.71 2.94 -15.22
CA GLY A 30 13.31 2.23 -16.42
C GLY A 30 11.84 2.40 -16.83
N ASP A 31 11.46 1.65 -17.87
CA ASP A 31 10.07 1.59 -18.34
C ASP A 31 9.24 0.67 -17.42
N PRO A 32 8.11 1.16 -16.89
CA PRO A 32 7.27 0.37 -15.98
C PRO A 32 6.71 -0.90 -16.62
N VAL A 33 6.44 -0.89 -17.91
CA VAL A 33 5.88 -2.05 -18.65
C VAL A 33 6.90 -3.17 -18.77
N GLU A 34 8.15 -2.83 -19.09
CA GLU A 34 9.24 -3.80 -19.19
C GLU A 34 9.58 -4.42 -17.83
N ILE A 35 9.61 -3.59 -16.77
CA ILE A 35 9.86 -4.06 -15.41
C ILE A 35 8.71 -4.96 -14.93
N ALA A 36 7.46 -4.59 -15.19
CA ALA A 36 6.29 -5.40 -14.88
C ALA A 36 6.37 -6.79 -15.52
N ALA A 37 6.70 -6.85 -16.83
CA ALA A 37 6.87 -8.10 -17.55
C ALA A 37 8.02 -8.97 -17.01
N ALA A 38 9.09 -8.35 -16.52
CA ALA A 38 10.18 -9.08 -15.87
C ALA A 38 9.72 -9.68 -14.52
N TYR A 39 8.98 -8.93 -13.70
CA TYR A 39 8.45 -9.44 -12.43
C TYR A 39 7.41 -10.56 -12.61
N GLU A 40 6.59 -10.49 -13.66
CA GLU A 40 5.68 -11.59 -13.99
C GLU A 40 6.45 -12.87 -14.33
N LYS A 41 7.51 -12.77 -15.15
CA LYS A 41 8.38 -13.92 -15.48
C LYS A 41 9.09 -14.51 -14.25
N GLU A 42 9.38 -13.67 -13.25
CA GLU A 42 9.93 -14.12 -11.97
C GLU A 42 8.87 -14.69 -11.03
N GLY A 43 7.59 -14.64 -11.42
CA GLY A 43 6.47 -15.23 -10.69
C GLY A 43 5.88 -14.33 -9.61
N ALA A 44 5.88 -13.01 -9.76
CA ALA A 44 5.15 -12.11 -8.86
C ALA A 44 3.67 -12.50 -8.77
N ASP A 45 3.09 -12.38 -7.57
CA ASP A 45 1.68 -12.71 -7.38
C ASP A 45 0.75 -11.57 -7.77
N GLU A 46 1.20 -10.34 -7.59
CA GLU A 46 0.53 -9.08 -7.94
C GLU A 46 1.60 -8.02 -8.19
N LEU A 47 1.19 -6.89 -8.78
CA LEU A 47 2.04 -5.71 -8.98
C LEU A 47 1.33 -4.47 -8.42
N THR A 48 2.08 -3.57 -7.81
CA THR A 48 1.55 -2.27 -7.37
C THR A 48 2.28 -1.14 -8.08
N PHE A 49 1.52 -0.22 -8.69
CA PHE A 49 1.99 1.07 -9.16
C PHE A 49 1.55 2.17 -8.20
N LEU A 50 2.48 3.00 -7.77
CA LEU A 50 2.20 4.21 -7.01
C LEU A 50 2.58 5.43 -7.84
N ASP A 51 1.58 6.15 -8.36
CA ASP A 51 1.79 7.42 -9.04
C ASP A 51 2.13 8.51 -8.01
N ILE A 52 3.39 8.87 -7.96
CA ILE A 52 3.90 9.90 -7.06
C ILE A 52 3.88 11.30 -7.68
N THR A 53 3.44 11.43 -8.93
CA THR A 53 3.33 12.72 -9.65
C THR A 53 2.12 13.52 -9.17
N ALA A 54 1.04 12.85 -8.83
CA ALA A 54 -0.24 13.31 -8.21
C ALA A 54 -0.79 14.70 -8.63
N SER A 55 -0.33 15.31 -9.73
CA SER A 55 -0.94 16.51 -10.29
C SER A 55 -2.09 16.13 -11.25
N HIS A 56 -3.15 16.93 -11.27
CA HIS A 56 -4.33 16.67 -12.11
C HIS A 56 -3.98 16.65 -13.62
N GLU A 57 -2.97 17.41 -14.00
CA GLU A 57 -2.54 17.59 -15.39
C GLU A 57 -1.80 16.40 -16.00
N LYS A 58 -1.37 15.43 -15.16
CA LYS A 58 -0.56 14.27 -15.61
C LYS A 58 -1.29 12.93 -15.44
N ARG A 59 -2.58 12.96 -15.19
CA ARG A 59 -3.40 11.74 -14.99
C ARG A 59 -3.40 10.83 -16.23
N ASP A 60 -3.42 11.42 -17.41
CA ASP A 60 -3.47 10.65 -18.67
C ASP A 60 -2.21 9.80 -18.87
N ILE A 61 -1.05 10.24 -18.34
CA ILE A 61 0.20 9.50 -18.44
C ILE A 61 0.12 8.17 -17.67
N ILE A 62 -0.41 8.17 -16.45
CA ILE A 62 -0.54 6.92 -15.69
C ILE A 62 -1.58 5.98 -16.30
N LEU A 63 -2.66 6.50 -16.90
CA LEU A 63 -3.65 5.68 -17.59
C LEU A 63 -3.05 4.95 -18.80
N ASP A 64 -2.21 5.63 -19.59
CA ASP A 64 -1.47 5.01 -20.70
C ASP A 64 -0.52 3.91 -20.20
N VAL A 65 0.25 4.19 -19.15
CA VAL A 65 1.15 3.19 -18.54
C VAL A 65 0.37 1.97 -18.06
N VAL A 66 -0.76 2.17 -17.39
CA VAL A 66 -1.62 1.08 -16.92
C VAL A 66 -2.14 0.25 -18.09
N ALA A 67 -2.66 0.89 -19.14
CA ALA A 67 -3.18 0.20 -20.32
C ALA A 67 -2.10 -0.64 -21.01
N ARG A 68 -0.93 -0.07 -21.28
CA ARG A 68 0.20 -0.78 -21.89
C ARG A 68 0.72 -1.93 -21.01
N THR A 69 0.67 -1.76 -19.69
CA THR A 69 1.06 -2.83 -18.75
C THR A 69 0.04 -3.97 -18.78
N ALA A 70 -1.25 -3.66 -18.70
CA ALA A 70 -2.32 -4.66 -18.71
C ALA A 70 -2.40 -5.46 -20.05
N GLU A 71 -1.87 -4.93 -21.14
CA GLU A 71 -1.73 -5.66 -22.39
C GLU A 71 -0.60 -6.72 -22.37
N LYS A 72 0.36 -6.58 -21.44
CA LYS A 72 1.57 -7.42 -21.41
C LYS A 72 1.66 -8.35 -20.21
N VAL A 73 1.00 -8.03 -19.10
CA VAL A 73 1.06 -8.84 -17.88
C VAL A 73 -0.33 -9.30 -17.47
N PHE A 74 -0.40 -10.49 -16.89
CA PHE A 74 -1.65 -11.12 -16.46
C PHE A 74 -1.77 -11.26 -14.94
N MET A 75 -0.73 -10.89 -14.19
CA MET A 75 -0.82 -10.78 -12.74
C MET A 75 -1.68 -9.57 -12.34
N PRO A 76 -2.48 -9.65 -11.26
CA PRO A 76 -3.29 -8.54 -10.81
C PRO A 76 -2.49 -7.25 -10.60
N LEU A 77 -3.01 -6.13 -11.10
CA LEU A 77 -2.41 -4.81 -11.03
C LEU A 77 -3.19 -3.90 -10.08
N THR A 78 -2.54 -3.45 -9.02
CA THR A 78 -3.04 -2.40 -8.13
C THR A 78 -2.44 -1.06 -8.51
N VAL A 79 -3.27 -0.03 -8.68
CA VAL A 79 -2.81 1.33 -9.00
C VAL A 79 -3.23 2.30 -7.92
N GLY A 80 -2.27 3.02 -7.35
CA GLY A 80 -2.48 4.06 -6.35
C GLY A 80 -1.85 5.40 -6.75
N GLY A 81 -2.14 6.42 -5.96
CA GLY A 81 -1.67 7.78 -6.20
C GLY A 81 -2.73 8.67 -6.86
N GLY A 82 -2.98 9.82 -6.25
CA GLY A 82 -3.84 10.87 -6.80
C GLY A 82 -5.33 10.52 -7.04
N VAL A 83 -5.84 9.39 -6.58
CA VAL A 83 -7.26 9.01 -6.72
C VAL A 83 -8.15 9.87 -5.84
N ARG A 84 -9.15 10.56 -6.40
CA ARG A 84 -9.99 11.55 -5.70
C ARG A 84 -11.48 11.37 -5.95
N THR A 85 -11.87 10.79 -7.07
CA THR A 85 -13.25 10.67 -7.52
C THR A 85 -13.58 9.24 -7.92
N LEU A 86 -14.89 8.92 -7.99
CA LEU A 86 -15.34 7.63 -8.52
C LEU A 86 -15.03 7.48 -10.02
N ASP A 87 -14.89 8.58 -10.75
CA ASP A 87 -14.49 8.54 -12.14
C ASP A 87 -13.01 8.26 -12.32
N ASP A 88 -12.14 8.71 -11.40
CA ASP A 88 -10.73 8.28 -11.37
C ASP A 88 -10.63 6.76 -11.23
N ILE A 89 -11.39 6.18 -10.27
CA ILE A 89 -11.42 4.72 -10.06
C ILE A 89 -11.90 4.03 -11.34
N ARG A 90 -13.01 4.50 -11.93
CA ARG A 90 -13.55 3.93 -13.18
C ARG A 90 -12.51 3.95 -14.29
N ASN A 91 -11.81 5.06 -14.48
CA ASN A 91 -10.84 5.22 -15.55
C ASN A 91 -9.63 4.28 -15.36
N LEU A 92 -9.13 4.14 -14.14
CA LEU A 92 -8.05 3.17 -13.83
C LEU A 92 -8.48 1.72 -14.09
N LEU A 93 -9.69 1.33 -13.63
CA LEU A 93 -10.22 -0.02 -13.89
C LEU A 93 -10.46 -0.25 -15.39
N LYS A 94 -10.93 0.74 -16.14
CA LYS A 94 -11.09 0.65 -17.60
C LYS A 94 -9.74 0.57 -18.33
N ALA A 95 -8.70 1.19 -17.80
CA ALA A 95 -7.36 1.10 -18.34
C ALA A 95 -6.70 -0.26 -18.08
N GLY A 96 -7.29 -1.12 -17.24
CA GLY A 96 -6.82 -2.47 -16.97
C GLY A 96 -6.27 -2.71 -15.58
N ALA A 97 -6.40 -1.75 -14.65
CA ALA A 97 -6.14 -2.03 -13.23
C ALA A 97 -7.20 -2.97 -12.66
N ASP A 98 -6.78 -3.94 -11.85
CA ASP A 98 -7.69 -4.83 -11.12
C ASP A 98 -8.13 -4.21 -9.80
N LYS A 99 -7.24 -3.44 -9.17
CA LYS A 99 -7.48 -2.79 -7.88
C LYS A 99 -7.02 -1.33 -7.91
N VAL A 100 -7.66 -0.51 -7.10
CA VAL A 100 -7.31 0.91 -6.95
C VAL A 100 -7.05 1.21 -5.48
N ALA A 101 -5.86 1.78 -5.19
CA ALA A 101 -5.47 2.14 -3.84
C ALA A 101 -5.82 3.60 -3.53
N ILE A 102 -6.52 3.81 -2.40
CA ILE A 102 -7.06 5.10 -1.96
C ILE A 102 -6.49 5.44 -0.58
N ASN A 103 -5.89 6.62 -0.40
CA ASN A 103 -5.43 7.12 0.89
C ASN A 103 -6.12 8.48 1.21
N SER A 104 -5.56 9.61 0.79
CA SER A 104 -5.98 10.96 1.22
C SER A 104 -7.45 11.26 0.92
N ALA A 105 -8.03 10.70 -0.15
CA ALA A 105 -9.45 10.88 -0.46
C ALA A 105 -10.35 10.18 0.56
N ALA A 106 -9.96 8.99 1.03
CA ALA A 106 -10.67 8.28 2.09
C ALA A 106 -10.65 9.05 3.41
N VAL A 107 -9.52 9.66 3.76
CA VAL A 107 -9.43 10.48 4.99
C VAL A 107 -10.27 11.75 4.88
N LYS A 108 -10.34 12.39 3.70
CA LYS A 108 -11.17 13.59 3.49
C LYS A 108 -12.67 13.29 3.58
N ASP A 109 -13.11 12.21 2.96
CA ASP A 109 -14.48 11.69 3.01
C ASP A 109 -14.44 10.18 3.20
N PRO A 110 -14.56 9.68 4.45
CA PRO A 110 -14.56 8.23 4.70
C PRO A 110 -15.65 7.47 3.93
N THR A 111 -16.80 8.13 3.65
CA THR A 111 -17.89 7.53 2.88
C THR A 111 -17.52 7.31 1.40
N PHE A 112 -16.43 7.92 0.93
CA PHE A 112 -15.92 7.70 -0.42
C PHE A 112 -15.57 6.22 -0.65
N VAL A 113 -14.96 5.54 0.35
CA VAL A 113 -14.66 4.10 0.28
C VAL A 113 -15.96 3.29 0.14
N GLN A 114 -16.99 3.62 0.92
CA GLN A 114 -18.29 2.94 0.84
C GLN A 114 -18.96 3.12 -0.54
N LYS A 115 -18.92 4.35 -1.08
CA LYS A 115 -19.45 4.63 -2.43
C LYS A 115 -18.69 3.86 -3.50
N ALA A 116 -17.36 3.79 -3.37
CA ALA A 116 -16.48 3.07 -4.29
C ALA A 116 -16.72 1.55 -4.23
N ALA A 117 -16.73 0.97 -3.03
CA ALA A 117 -16.99 -0.46 -2.82
C ALA A 117 -18.37 -0.87 -3.33
N LYS A 118 -19.41 -0.05 -3.08
CA LYS A 118 -20.77 -0.30 -3.57
C LYS A 118 -20.84 -0.28 -5.10
N ARG A 119 -20.02 0.57 -5.75
CA ARG A 119 -20.10 0.77 -7.21
C ARG A 119 -19.24 -0.22 -7.98
N PHE A 120 -18.06 -0.56 -7.48
CA PHE A 120 -17.05 -1.32 -8.20
C PHE A 120 -16.80 -2.71 -7.60
N GLY A 121 -17.31 -2.97 -6.40
CA GLY A 121 -17.03 -4.17 -5.61
C GLY A 121 -15.86 -3.96 -4.65
N SER A 122 -15.96 -4.56 -3.45
CA SER A 122 -14.92 -4.48 -2.41
C SER A 122 -13.57 -4.98 -2.92
N GLN A 123 -13.56 -6.01 -3.75
CA GLN A 123 -12.34 -6.63 -4.30
C GLN A 123 -11.48 -5.66 -5.13
N CYS A 124 -12.08 -4.57 -5.66
CA CYS A 124 -11.36 -3.56 -6.44
C CYS A 124 -10.82 -2.41 -5.56
N ILE A 125 -11.16 -2.36 -4.28
CA ILE A 125 -10.85 -1.22 -3.41
C ILE A 125 -9.82 -1.60 -2.36
N VAL A 126 -8.63 -1.05 -2.49
CA VAL A 126 -7.54 -1.11 -1.50
C VAL A 126 -7.50 0.21 -0.75
N VAL A 127 -7.46 0.19 0.58
CA VAL A 127 -7.18 1.40 1.34
C VAL A 127 -5.71 1.41 1.73
N ALA A 128 -4.97 2.40 1.20
CA ALA A 128 -3.59 2.63 1.58
C ALA A 128 -3.53 3.48 2.85
N ILE A 129 -2.74 3.03 3.82
CA ILE A 129 -2.55 3.70 5.11
C ILE A 129 -1.07 3.94 5.32
N ASP A 130 -0.66 5.22 5.29
CA ASP A 130 0.68 5.62 5.70
C ASP A 130 0.64 5.83 7.21
N ALA A 131 1.32 4.96 7.95
CA ALA A 131 1.29 4.91 9.41
C ALA A 131 2.61 5.38 9.99
N LYS A 132 2.55 6.27 10.97
CA LYS A 132 3.72 6.70 11.74
C LYS A 132 3.51 6.47 13.22
N GLN A 133 4.52 5.92 13.88
CA GLN A 133 4.48 5.70 15.32
C GLN A 133 4.39 7.04 16.06
N THR A 134 3.51 7.12 17.06
CA THR A 134 3.38 8.30 17.91
C THR A 134 3.36 7.91 19.36
N LYS A 135 3.98 8.76 20.20
CA LYS A 135 3.96 8.61 21.68
C LYS A 135 2.95 9.53 22.34
N SER A 136 2.48 10.55 21.63
CA SER A 136 1.48 11.49 22.14
C SER A 136 0.84 12.25 21.00
N VAL A 137 -0.43 12.57 21.14
CA VAL A 137 -1.11 13.50 20.22
C VAL A 137 -0.81 14.92 20.69
N THR A 138 0.04 15.61 19.98
CA THR A 138 0.43 16.99 20.31
C THR A 138 -0.42 18.03 19.58
N ASP A 139 -0.90 17.71 18.38
CA ASP A 139 -1.59 18.65 17.52
C ASP A 139 -3.04 18.24 17.23
N PRO A 140 -3.96 19.21 17.08
CA PRO A 140 -5.31 18.94 16.60
C PRO A 140 -5.26 18.39 15.16
N PRO A 141 -6.29 17.64 14.73
CA PRO A 141 -6.36 17.13 13.37
C PRO A 141 -6.17 18.25 12.34
N SER A 142 -5.30 17.99 11.36
CA SER A 142 -4.98 18.95 10.28
C SER A 142 -6.16 19.25 9.34
N ILE A 143 -7.28 18.53 9.49
CA ILE A 143 -8.48 18.68 8.67
C ILE A 143 -9.55 19.41 9.52
N PRO A 144 -9.88 20.68 9.22
CA PRO A 144 -10.85 21.43 10.00
C PRO A 144 -12.22 20.73 10.09
N GLY A 145 -12.77 20.65 11.31
CA GLY A 145 -14.09 20.03 11.57
C GLY A 145 -14.17 18.52 11.38
N TRP A 146 -13.07 17.85 11.03
CA TRP A 146 -13.05 16.39 10.85
C TRP A 146 -13.18 15.65 12.19
N ALA A 147 -12.45 16.12 13.21
CA ALA A 147 -12.48 15.57 14.56
C ALA A 147 -13.87 15.59 15.17
N ASP A 148 -14.64 16.66 14.93
CA ASP A 148 -16.00 16.82 15.48
C ASP A 148 -16.97 15.78 14.88
N LYS A 149 -16.74 15.41 13.61
CA LYS A 149 -17.57 14.39 12.90
C LYS A 149 -17.15 12.97 13.21
N HIS A 150 -15.88 12.73 13.54
CA HIS A 150 -15.29 11.40 13.71
C HIS A 150 -14.46 11.25 14.99
N PRO A 151 -14.95 11.69 16.17
CA PRO A 151 -14.16 11.69 17.41
C PRO A 151 -13.72 10.28 17.84
N HIS A 152 -14.48 9.25 17.46
CA HIS A 152 -14.19 7.86 17.77
C HIS A 152 -12.98 7.28 17.03
N LEU A 153 -12.55 7.92 15.94
CA LEU A 153 -11.39 7.49 15.14
C LEU A 153 -10.07 8.11 15.62
N LEU A 154 -10.13 9.08 16.52
CA LEU A 154 -8.93 9.77 16.98
C LEU A 154 -8.08 8.92 17.92
N LEU A 155 -6.81 9.27 17.96
CA LEU A 155 -5.87 8.78 18.97
C LEU A 155 -6.34 9.11 20.37
N ASP A 156 -6.15 8.22 21.31
CA ASP A 156 -6.43 8.49 22.71
C ASP A 156 -5.26 9.28 23.31
N LYS A 157 -5.55 10.53 23.71
CA LYS A 157 -4.57 11.45 24.30
C LYS A 157 -3.98 10.97 25.63
N LYS A 158 -4.63 10.02 26.30
CA LYS A 158 -4.23 9.50 27.61
C LYS A 158 -3.58 8.13 27.56
N SER A 159 -3.50 7.51 26.39
CA SER A 159 -2.94 6.18 26.26
C SER A 159 -1.41 6.22 26.31
N ALA A 160 -0.82 5.52 27.29
CA ALA A 160 0.61 5.23 27.32
C ALA A 160 1.01 4.07 26.40
N VAL A 161 0.04 3.49 25.67
CA VAL A 161 0.26 2.35 24.79
C VAL A 161 0.80 2.84 23.45
N LEU A 162 1.73 2.07 22.91
CA LEU A 162 2.25 2.28 21.55
C LEU A 162 1.11 2.41 20.56
N SER A 163 1.09 3.47 19.79
CA SER A 163 0.05 3.74 18.80
C SER A 163 0.64 4.35 17.53
N TRP A 164 -0.13 4.25 16.45
CA TRP A 164 0.25 4.80 15.15
C TRP A 164 -0.83 5.75 14.65
N GLU A 165 -0.37 6.79 14.00
CA GLU A 165 -1.16 7.85 13.40
C GLU A 165 -1.19 7.72 11.90
N VAL A 166 -2.37 7.92 11.29
CA VAL A 166 -2.54 7.97 9.84
C VAL A 166 -1.97 9.28 9.29
N TYR A 167 -1.21 9.18 8.20
CA TYR A 167 -0.70 10.31 7.45
C TYR A 167 -1.31 10.36 6.04
N ILE A 168 -1.39 11.56 5.48
CA ILE A 168 -1.90 11.82 4.13
C ILE A 168 -0.91 12.66 3.31
N HIS A 169 -1.22 12.88 2.03
CA HIS A 169 -0.40 13.66 1.11
C HIS A 169 1.03 13.11 0.96
N GLY A 170 1.17 11.77 0.87
CA GLY A 170 2.48 11.11 0.78
C GLY A 170 3.30 11.31 2.05
N GLY A 171 2.70 11.10 3.21
CA GLY A 171 3.36 11.16 4.51
C GLY A 171 3.66 12.57 5.04
N ARG A 172 3.14 13.62 4.42
CA ARG A 172 3.47 15.02 4.79
C ARG A 172 2.54 15.65 5.81
N THR A 173 1.35 15.10 6.01
CA THR A 173 0.32 15.70 6.85
C THR A 173 -0.19 14.69 7.87
N ALA A 174 0.01 14.96 9.15
CA ALA A 174 -0.52 14.21 10.26
C ALA A 174 -2.04 14.44 10.40
N THR A 175 -2.80 13.44 10.85
CA THR A 175 -4.27 13.53 10.91
C THR A 175 -4.85 13.35 12.29
N ALA A 176 -4.05 12.95 13.29
CA ALA A 176 -4.47 12.50 14.61
C ALA A 176 -5.40 11.26 14.61
N ILE A 177 -5.54 10.58 13.49
CA ILE A 177 -6.38 9.37 13.34
C ILE A 177 -5.58 8.16 13.81
N ASN A 178 -6.19 7.34 14.66
CA ASN A 178 -5.62 6.07 15.09
C ASN A 178 -5.69 5.04 13.94
N VAL A 179 -4.55 4.45 13.58
CA VAL A 179 -4.44 3.51 12.45
C VAL A 179 -5.34 2.29 12.62
N VAL A 180 -5.39 1.70 13.82
CA VAL A 180 -6.20 0.47 14.06
C VAL A 180 -7.70 0.78 13.91
N LYS A 181 -8.17 1.85 14.55
CA LYS A 181 -9.57 2.28 14.42
C LYS A 181 -9.92 2.65 12.97
N TRP A 182 -8.98 3.27 12.28
CA TRP A 182 -9.14 3.61 10.87
C TRP A 182 -9.27 2.37 9.98
N ALA A 183 -8.42 1.38 10.18
CA ALA A 183 -8.49 0.11 9.45
C ALA A 183 -9.84 -0.58 9.64
N GLN A 184 -10.33 -0.65 10.88
CA GLN A 184 -11.66 -1.19 11.20
C GLN A 184 -12.79 -0.42 10.50
N GLN A 185 -12.71 0.91 10.48
CA GLN A 185 -13.70 1.74 9.80
C GLN A 185 -13.67 1.54 8.29
N MET A 186 -12.49 1.39 7.69
CA MET A 186 -12.35 1.15 6.25
C MET A 186 -12.90 -0.23 5.85
N GLN A 187 -12.63 -1.26 6.66
CA GLN A 187 -13.28 -2.55 6.47
C GLN A 187 -14.82 -2.42 6.54
N ALA A 188 -15.35 -1.73 7.55
CA ALA A 188 -16.79 -1.52 7.70
C ALA A 188 -17.41 -0.76 6.50
N TYR A 189 -16.63 0.08 5.84
CA TYR A 189 -17.05 0.79 4.63
C TYR A 189 -16.81 -0.02 3.35
N GLY A 190 -16.33 -1.26 3.45
CA GLY A 190 -16.24 -2.19 2.34
C GLY A 190 -14.91 -2.15 1.59
N ALA A 191 -13.84 -1.67 2.20
CA ALA A 191 -12.50 -1.93 1.68
C ALA A 191 -12.28 -3.44 1.55
N GLY A 192 -11.72 -3.89 0.43
CA GLY A 192 -11.40 -5.29 0.19
C GLY A 192 -10.04 -5.70 0.75
N GLU A 193 -9.12 -4.72 0.91
CA GLU A 193 -7.76 -4.95 1.35
C GLU A 193 -7.14 -3.68 1.92
N ILE A 194 -6.15 -3.80 2.79
CA ILE A 194 -5.39 -2.68 3.33
C ILE A 194 -3.93 -2.81 2.91
N LEU A 195 -3.39 -1.76 2.28
CA LEU A 195 -1.96 -1.58 2.05
C LEU A 195 -1.40 -0.71 3.19
N LEU A 196 -0.67 -1.34 4.11
CA LEU A 196 -0.21 -0.72 5.35
C LEU A 196 1.29 -0.40 5.28
N THR A 197 1.63 0.87 5.13
CA THR A 197 3.01 1.32 5.03
C THR A 197 3.47 1.94 6.36
N SER A 198 4.53 1.38 6.96
CA SER A 198 5.20 2.03 8.08
C SER A 198 6.15 3.11 7.57
N MET A 199 5.86 4.36 7.85
CA MET A 199 6.72 5.49 7.51
C MET A 199 8.04 5.48 8.29
N ASP A 200 8.03 4.89 9.50
CA ASP A 200 9.23 4.78 10.34
C ASP A 200 10.21 3.74 9.79
N ARG A 201 9.72 2.81 8.98
CA ARG A 201 10.52 1.72 8.40
C ARG A 201 10.80 1.91 6.91
N ASP A 202 9.98 2.69 6.22
CA ASP A 202 10.12 2.84 4.77
C ASP A 202 11.50 3.40 4.37
N GLY A 203 12.13 2.75 3.39
CA GLY A 203 13.47 3.08 2.92
C GLY A 203 14.63 2.67 3.84
N THR A 204 14.37 2.17 5.07
CA THR A 204 15.42 1.87 6.07
C THR A 204 16.09 0.52 5.88
N LYS A 205 15.46 -0.42 5.18
CA LYS A 205 15.88 -1.84 5.08
C LYS A 205 16.02 -2.57 6.43
N SER A 206 15.37 -2.07 7.49
CA SER A 206 15.49 -2.61 8.86
C SER A 206 14.35 -3.56 9.26
N GLY A 207 13.58 -4.05 8.29
CA GLY A 207 12.42 -4.91 8.48
C GLY A 207 11.11 -4.14 8.59
N TYR A 208 10.00 -4.85 8.37
CA TYR A 208 8.66 -4.29 8.54
C TYR A 208 8.39 -3.89 10.00
N ASP A 209 7.46 -2.98 10.22
CA ASP A 209 6.94 -2.72 11.58
C ASP A 209 5.99 -3.85 11.98
N LEU A 210 6.57 -4.87 12.64
CA LEU A 210 5.84 -6.10 13.01
C LEU A 210 4.71 -5.81 13.99
N ASN A 211 4.92 -4.86 14.92
CA ASN A 211 3.89 -4.48 15.90
C ASN A 211 2.72 -3.78 15.24
N LEU A 212 2.97 -2.85 14.33
CA LEU A 212 1.96 -2.19 13.52
C LEU A 212 1.15 -3.22 12.72
N ASN A 213 1.85 -4.05 11.94
CA ASN A 213 1.20 -5.05 11.08
C ASN A 213 0.33 -6.00 11.90
N ARG A 214 0.85 -6.55 13.00
CA ARG A 214 0.10 -7.44 13.90
C ARG A 214 -1.13 -6.75 14.48
N SER A 215 -0.98 -5.52 15.00
CA SER A 215 -2.08 -4.78 15.61
C SER A 215 -3.23 -4.55 14.63
N VAL A 216 -2.92 -4.27 13.37
CA VAL A 216 -3.95 -4.08 12.34
C VAL A 216 -4.50 -5.43 11.89
N SER A 217 -3.66 -6.43 11.60
CA SER A 217 -4.10 -7.75 11.13
C SER A 217 -5.01 -8.46 12.14
N GLU A 218 -4.80 -8.27 13.44
CA GLU A 218 -5.65 -8.84 14.48
C GLU A 218 -6.97 -8.06 14.68
N SER A 219 -7.07 -6.85 14.17
CA SER A 219 -8.23 -5.97 14.35
C SER A 219 -9.23 -6.02 13.21
N VAL A 220 -8.87 -6.57 12.06
CA VAL A 220 -9.69 -6.68 10.85
C VAL A 220 -9.69 -8.11 10.30
N THR A 221 -10.61 -8.41 9.37
CA THR A 221 -10.69 -9.72 8.71
C THR A 221 -10.36 -9.67 7.22
N ILE A 222 -10.17 -8.48 6.68
CA ILE A 222 -9.71 -8.29 5.29
C ILE A 222 -8.19 -8.40 5.21
N PRO A 223 -7.63 -8.84 4.07
CA PRO A 223 -6.20 -9.00 3.90
C PRO A 223 -5.38 -7.72 4.16
N ILE A 224 -4.20 -7.92 4.76
CA ILE A 224 -3.23 -6.85 5.03
C ILE A 224 -1.99 -7.08 4.16
N ILE A 225 -1.58 -6.05 3.43
CA ILE A 225 -0.32 -5.99 2.70
C ILE A 225 0.67 -5.18 3.54
N ALA A 226 1.72 -5.82 4.06
CA ALA A 226 2.79 -5.14 4.78
C ALA A 226 3.70 -4.39 3.82
N SER A 227 3.99 -3.13 4.11
CA SER A 227 4.82 -2.24 3.30
C SER A 227 5.76 -1.39 4.16
N GLY A 228 6.94 -1.08 3.62
CA GLY A 228 7.96 -0.26 4.24
C GLY A 228 8.95 -1.05 5.12
N GLY A 229 10.24 -1.03 4.75
CA GLY A 229 11.34 -1.58 5.55
C GLY A 229 11.96 -2.89 5.07
N ALA A 230 11.42 -3.56 4.05
CA ALA A 230 12.00 -4.79 3.51
C ALA A 230 13.46 -4.59 3.04
N GLY A 231 14.37 -5.40 3.54
CA GLY A 231 15.79 -5.35 3.19
C GLY A 231 16.45 -6.73 3.06
N THR A 232 15.83 -7.78 3.62
CA THR A 232 16.32 -9.17 3.54
C THR A 232 15.15 -10.13 3.35
N LEU A 233 15.45 -11.38 2.99
CA LEU A 233 14.44 -12.44 2.87
C LEU A 233 13.81 -12.77 4.24
N ASP A 234 14.57 -12.69 5.32
CA ASP A 234 14.06 -12.88 6.67
C ASP A 234 13.01 -11.81 7.02
N HIS A 235 13.21 -10.57 6.61
CA HIS A 235 12.22 -9.52 6.85
C HIS A 235 10.86 -9.84 6.21
N LEU A 236 10.85 -10.47 5.01
CA LEU A 236 9.60 -10.88 4.37
C LEU A 236 8.94 -12.04 5.15
N TYR A 237 9.74 -12.98 5.62
CA TYR A 237 9.27 -14.08 6.48
C TYR A 237 8.65 -13.54 7.79
N GLU A 238 9.35 -12.67 8.50
CA GLU A 238 8.89 -12.04 9.74
C GLU A 238 7.60 -11.22 9.53
N GLY A 239 7.51 -10.49 8.42
CA GLY A 239 6.29 -9.75 8.05
C GLY A 239 5.06 -10.64 7.94
N ILE A 240 5.24 -11.86 7.40
CA ILE A 240 4.16 -12.85 7.25
C ILE A 240 3.85 -13.54 8.58
N ILE A 241 4.86 -14.01 9.32
CA ILE A 241 4.64 -14.84 10.52
C ILE A 241 4.39 -13.96 11.75
N ASP A 242 5.29 -13.03 12.03
CA ASP A 242 5.23 -12.20 13.22
C ASP A 242 4.32 -10.99 13.03
N GLY A 243 4.35 -10.39 11.84
CA GLY A 243 3.47 -9.30 11.45
C GLY A 243 2.06 -9.74 11.09
N LYS A 244 1.83 -11.05 10.86
CA LYS A 244 0.55 -11.66 10.44
C LYS A 244 0.01 -11.09 9.11
N ALA A 245 0.88 -10.57 8.25
CA ALA A 245 0.47 -10.05 6.96
C ALA A 245 0.01 -11.18 6.01
N ASP A 246 -0.92 -10.87 5.12
CA ASP A 246 -1.40 -11.78 4.06
C ASP A 246 -0.60 -11.62 2.77
N ALA A 247 0.05 -10.48 2.63
CA ALA A 247 0.99 -10.20 1.56
C ALA A 247 2.12 -9.30 2.06
N VAL A 248 3.26 -9.39 1.39
CA VAL A 248 4.39 -8.49 1.64
C VAL A 248 4.73 -7.74 0.36
N LEU A 249 4.81 -6.41 0.48
CA LEU A 249 5.16 -5.52 -0.60
C LEU A 249 6.59 -5.04 -0.40
N ALA A 250 7.40 -5.13 -1.46
CA ALA A 250 8.76 -4.64 -1.47
C ALA A 250 9.10 -3.98 -2.81
N ALA A 251 9.97 -2.99 -2.77
CA ALA A 251 10.40 -2.24 -3.94
C ALA A 251 11.91 -2.41 -4.20
N SER A 252 12.75 -1.83 -3.35
CA SER A 252 14.19 -1.69 -3.60
C SER A 252 14.93 -3.02 -3.77
N ILE A 253 14.62 -4.03 -2.95
CA ILE A 253 15.31 -5.34 -2.99
C ILE A 253 15.11 -6.06 -4.33
N PHE A 254 13.92 -5.93 -4.94
CA PHE A 254 13.63 -6.48 -6.25
C PHE A 254 14.18 -5.58 -7.37
N HIS A 255 13.97 -4.29 -7.24
CA HIS A 255 14.37 -3.32 -8.27
C HIS A 255 15.89 -3.27 -8.46
N PHE A 256 16.66 -3.30 -7.37
CA PHE A 256 18.13 -3.36 -7.44
C PHE A 256 18.67 -4.77 -7.63
N LYS A 257 17.80 -5.78 -7.85
CA LYS A 257 18.16 -7.19 -8.07
C LYS A 257 19.01 -7.76 -6.92
N GLU A 258 18.78 -7.28 -5.68
CA GLU A 258 19.40 -7.89 -4.48
C GLU A 258 18.86 -9.30 -4.27
N PHE A 259 17.57 -9.50 -4.57
CA PHE A 259 16.90 -10.80 -4.63
C PHE A 259 15.95 -10.83 -5.82
N THR A 260 15.77 -12.03 -6.43
CA THR A 260 14.68 -12.26 -7.38
C THR A 260 13.39 -12.61 -6.63
N ILE A 261 12.24 -12.42 -7.28
CA ILE A 261 10.96 -12.86 -6.71
C ILE A 261 10.94 -14.39 -6.58
N TYR A 262 11.50 -15.10 -7.55
CA TYR A 262 11.61 -16.56 -7.51
C TYR A 262 12.42 -17.03 -6.30
N ASP A 263 13.61 -16.48 -6.04
CA ASP A 263 14.44 -16.84 -4.88
C ASP A 263 13.73 -16.53 -3.57
N THR A 264 13.03 -15.40 -3.51
CA THR A 264 12.20 -15.01 -2.37
C THR A 264 11.13 -16.06 -2.08
N LYS A 265 10.38 -16.48 -3.09
CA LYS A 265 9.31 -17.48 -2.95
C LYS A 265 9.88 -18.84 -2.55
N ARG A 266 11.00 -19.24 -3.13
CA ARG A 266 11.68 -20.50 -2.77
C ARG A 266 12.09 -20.47 -1.30
N TYR A 267 12.76 -19.41 -0.85
CA TYR A 267 13.16 -19.22 0.55
C TYR A 267 11.96 -19.31 1.51
N LEU A 268 10.88 -18.59 1.23
CA LEU A 268 9.69 -18.60 2.07
C LEU A 268 9.02 -19.99 2.10
N LYS A 269 9.01 -20.71 0.98
CA LYS A 269 8.51 -22.08 0.92
C LYS A 269 9.36 -23.05 1.77
N GLU A 270 10.69 -22.93 1.71
CA GLU A 270 11.62 -23.71 2.55
C GLU A 270 11.40 -23.44 4.04
N LYS A 271 11.00 -22.23 4.41
CA LYS A 271 10.59 -21.83 5.77
C LYS A 271 9.17 -22.29 6.15
N GLY A 272 8.46 -23.00 5.27
CA GLY A 272 7.12 -23.55 5.55
C GLY A 272 5.96 -22.60 5.26
N ILE A 273 6.20 -21.46 4.61
CA ILE A 273 5.12 -20.56 4.19
C ILE A 273 4.36 -21.16 3.00
N CYS A 274 3.03 -21.14 3.08
CA CYS A 274 2.18 -21.50 1.96
C CYS A 274 2.24 -20.42 0.87
N ILE A 275 3.02 -20.69 -0.19
CA ILE A 275 3.26 -19.75 -1.29
C ILE A 275 3.21 -20.47 -2.64
N ARG A 276 2.72 -19.79 -3.66
CA ARG A 276 2.69 -20.29 -5.03
C ARG A 276 4.07 -20.07 -5.67
N LEU A 277 4.68 -21.10 -6.25
CA LEU A 277 6.00 -20.97 -6.89
C LEU A 277 5.93 -20.48 -8.34
N THR A 278 4.78 -20.57 -8.97
CA THR A 278 4.47 -20.04 -10.33
C THR A 278 3.01 -20.11 -10.59
#